data_fa4f87fe761586a81655349f520fe6a9
#
_entry.id   fa4f87fe761586a81655349f520fe6a9
#
_cell.length_a   1.000
_cell.length_b   1.000
_cell.length_c   1.000
_cell.angle_alpha   90.00
_cell.angle_beta   90.00
_cell.angle_gamma   90.00
#
_symmetry.space_group_name_H-M   'P 1'
#
loop_
_entity.id
_entity.type
_entity.pdbx_description
1 polymer ?
#
loop_
_entity_poly.entity_id
_entity_poly.type
_entity_poly.pdbx_seq_one_letter_code
_entity_poly.pdbx_strand_id
1 'polypeptide(L)'
;MSPPLFPLLDARQLSRRSFLAGSTSFAAAALLSTRARGAVAATPKFSAYPFSLGIASGDPLPDGVVLWTRLAPKPLEAGGGVPPEAIEVSWQIADDEAMSRIVQAGTAVANPSWAHSVHVEVSGLRPARWYWYRFKVGTELSPTGRTRTAPLADALPARLRFAFASCQHYETGLFTAYDHLAREDLDLVVHLGDYIYEGAANDQRVRRHNSPEILQLDDYRARYALYKSDPSLQRAHAIAPWIVTWDDHEVVNNYAGDIPDKPSTKPAFLLRRAAAYQAYFEHMPLRRSAQPHGPDMLLYRSLHYGRLAQFHVLDTRQYRTDQPQGDGVKPPHPVLMDPQGTALGDRQRDWLFTGLTRSPATWNVLAQQIMFARVDRTRGPAIGYSMDQWPGYEFERRRLLRHFADKKIKNPVVLTGDIHSNWANELIADFDQLDSQSVGTEFVGTSISSGGDGTETPKTNSELLAENPFVKFHNTERGYVRCELTPQHWRTDYRTVPFVTKPGAPLNTRASFVVESGRPILKRV
;
A
#
# COMPACT_ATOMS: atom_id res chain seq x y z
N MET A 1 -23.47 25.72 -36.18
CA MET A 1 -22.53 26.61 -36.89
C MET A 1 -22.23 27.80 -36.02
N SER A 2 -21.06 27.83 -35.38
CA SER A 2 -20.38 29.02 -34.85
C SER A 2 -18.91 28.64 -34.64
N PRO A 3 -17.95 29.42 -35.11
CA PRO A 3 -16.54 29.05 -35.15
C PRO A 3 -15.78 29.34 -33.85
N PRO A 4 -14.64 28.71 -33.59
CA PRO A 4 -13.81 28.99 -32.42
C PRO A 4 -12.90 30.20 -32.67
N LEU A 5 -12.84 31.07 -31.70
CA LEU A 5 -11.95 32.23 -31.62
C LEU A 5 -10.71 31.88 -30.78
N PHE A 6 -9.60 31.60 -31.42
CA PHE A 6 -8.26 31.90 -30.91
C PHE A 6 -7.31 32.09 -32.10
N PRO A 7 -6.64 33.26 -32.26
CA PRO A 7 -5.66 33.46 -33.33
C PRO A 7 -4.30 32.90 -32.95
N LEU A 8 -3.72 32.13 -33.88
CA LEU A 8 -2.32 31.72 -33.87
C LEU A 8 -1.42 32.95 -34.05
N LEU A 9 -0.56 33.22 -33.08
CA LEU A 9 0.47 34.27 -33.18
C LEU A 9 1.63 33.76 -34.04
N ASP A 10 1.87 34.47 -35.15
CA ASP A 10 2.95 34.24 -36.09
C ASP A 10 4.30 34.63 -35.49
N ALA A 11 5.24 33.70 -35.45
CA ALA A 11 6.55 33.80 -34.78
C ALA A 11 7.61 34.66 -35.53
N ARG A 12 7.21 35.49 -36.48
CA ARG A 12 8.16 36.20 -37.38
C ARG A 12 8.39 37.69 -37.15
N GLN A 13 7.83 38.29 -36.08
CA GLN A 13 8.04 39.74 -35.81
C GLN A 13 8.42 40.06 -34.37
N LEU A 14 9.47 39.47 -33.83
CA LEU A 14 10.08 39.97 -32.60
C LEU A 14 11.39 40.69 -32.93
N SER A 15 11.38 42.03 -32.83
CA SER A 15 12.59 42.85 -33.00
C SER A 15 13.53 42.67 -31.78
N ARG A 16 14.87 42.81 -32.03
CA ARG A 16 15.88 42.76 -30.95
C ARG A 16 15.62 43.72 -29.78
N ARG A 17 14.90 44.82 -30.02
CA ARG A 17 14.49 45.79 -28.96
C ARG A 17 13.41 45.23 -28.06
N SER A 18 12.46 44.48 -28.58
CA SER A 18 11.37 43.82 -27.78
C SER A 18 11.93 42.68 -26.92
N PHE A 19 12.99 42.00 -27.34
CA PHE A 19 13.66 40.99 -26.56
C PHE A 19 14.44 41.58 -25.37
N LEU A 20 15.08 42.72 -25.50
CA LEU A 20 15.83 43.38 -24.43
C LEU A 20 14.90 44.05 -23.42
N ALA A 21 13.71 44.53 -23.81
CA ALA A 21 12.72 45.06 -22.88
C ALA A 21 12.01 43.97 -22.07
N GLY A 22 11.85 42.74 -22.63
CA GLY A 22 11.31 41.59 -21.92
C GLY A 22 12.27 40.98 -20.89
N SER A 23 13.58 41.03 -21.16
CA SER A 23 14.59 40.47 -20.25
C SER A 23 14.80 41.29 -18.96
N THR A 24 14.56 42.58 -18.96
CA THR A 24 14.63 43.40 -17.75
C THR A 24 13.43 43.23 -16.82
N SER A 25 12.26 42.87 -17.36
CA SER A 25 11.05 42.55 -16.56
C SER A 25 11.13 41.16 -15.92
N PHE A 26 11.79 40.20 -16.57
CA PHE A 26 12.02 38.87 -15.98
C PHE A 26 13.06 38.88 -14.86
N ALA A 27 14.09 39.72 -14.94
CA ALA A 27 15.09 39.86 -13.89
C ALA A 27 14.50 40.54 -12.62
N ALA A 28 13.57 41.46 -12.75
CA ALA A 28 12.88 42.09 -11.61
C ALA A 28 11.87 41.15 -10.95
N ALA A 29 11.19 40.29 -11.72
CA ALA A 29 10.30 39.25 -11.18
C ALA A 29 11.07 38.12 -10.48
N ALA A 30 12.24 37.76 -10.98
CA ALA A 30 13.12 36.75 -10.35
C ALA A 30 13.74 37.24 -9.03
N LEU A 31 13.96 38.54 -8.86
CA LEU A 31 14.44 39.15 -7.62
C LEU A 31 13.35 39.36 -6.57
N LEU A 32 12.06 39.39 -6.96
CA LEU A 32 10.92 39.50 -6.04
C LEU A 32 10.42 38.11 -5.58
N SER A 33 10.73 37.03 -6.31
CA SER A 33 10.37 35.64 -5.92
C SER A 33 11.28 35.03 -4.84
N THR A 34 12.39 35.70 -4.48
CA THR A 34 13.31 35.22 -3.43
C THR A 34 12.95 35.66 -2.02
N ARG A 35 11.83 36.39 -1.80
CA ARG A 35 11.45 36.90 -0.46
C ARG A 35 10.09 36.47 0.08
N ALA A 36 9.44 35.51 -0.47
CA ALA A 36 8.32 34.83 0.21
C ALA A 36 8.76 33.49 0.82
N ARG A 37 9.89 33.47 1.53
CA ARG A 37 10.03 32.53 2.65
C ARG A 37 9.07 33.06 3.70
N GLY A 38 7.87 32.47 3.78
CA GLY A 38 6.98 32.67 4.92
C GLY A 38 7.83 32.55 6.17
N ALA A 39 7.76 33.52 7.08
CA ALA A 39 8.48 33.46 8.33
C ALA A 39 8.17 32.14 8.99
N VAL A 40 9.15 31.24 9.05
CA VAL A 40 9.03 30.01 9.82
C VAL A 40 8.90 30.49 11.26
N ALA A 41 7.73 30.25 11.86
CA ALA A 41 7.47 30.67 13.23
C ALA A 41 8.52 30.06 14.16
N ALA A 42 8.91 30.80 15.21
CA ALA A 42 9.75 30.25 16.28
C ALA A 42 9.12 28.93 16.73
N THR A 43 9.93 27.89 16.89
CA THR A 43 9.46 26.54 17.26
C THR A 43 8.47 26.61 18.41
N PRO A 44 7.21 26.19 18.21
CA PRO A 44 6.20 26.29 19.24
C PRO A 44 6.55 25.41 20.44
N LYS A 45 6.18 25.84 21.64
CA LYS A 45 6.19 24.95 22.81
C LYS A 45 5.02 23.99 22.67
N PHE A 46 5.32 22.71 22.52
CA PHE A 46 4.30 21.66 22.45
C PHE A 46 3.73 21.35 23.83
N SER A 47 2.42 21.07 23.90
CA SER A 47 1.75 20.66 25.14
C SER A 47 2.07 19.24 25.60
N ALA A 48 2.58 18.40 24.67
CA ALA A 48 3.02 17.04 24.88
C ALA A 48 4.04 16.64 23.79
N TYR A 49 4.55 15.41 23.83
CA TYR A 49 5.51 14.91 22.87
C TYR A 49 4.97 14.95 21.41
N PRO A 50 5.66 15.68 20.50
CA PRO A 50 5.09 15.96 19.18
C PRO A 50 5.13 14.79 18.19
N PHE A 51 6.04 13.82 18.35
CA PHE A 51 6.17 12.67 17.46
C PHE A 51 5.36 11.46 17.94
N SER A 52 4.17 11.69 18.50
CA SER A 52 3.30 10.69 19.13
C SER A 52 2.84 9.58 18.19
N LEU A 53 2.84 9.81 16.86
CA LEU A 53 2.47 8.85 15.83
C LEU A 53 3.67 8.09 15.25
N GLY A 54 4.85 8.27 15.85
CA GLY A 54 6.08 7.59 15.45
C GLY A 54 6.65 8.11 14.12
N ILE A 55 7.41 7.26 13.48
CA ILE A 55 8.13 7.51 12.23
C ILE A 55 7.93 6.34 11.27
N ALA A 56 8.14 6.57 9.98
CA ALA A 56 8.12 5.54 8.96
C ALA A 56 9.10 5.88 7.82
N SER A 57 9.50 4.88 7.05
CA SER A 57 10.15 5.10 5.77
C SER A 57 9.49 4.25 4.69
N GLY A 58 9.60 4.65 3.42
CA GLY A 58 8.97 3.92 2.32
C GLY A 58 9.59 4.16 0.95
N ASP A 59 9.03 3.47 -0.02
CA ASP A 59 9.36 3.56 -1.44
C ASP A 59 10.88 3.62 -1.72
N PRO A 60 11.64 2.58 -1.30
CA PRO A 60 13.09 2.56 -1.45
C PRO A 60 13.51 2.54 -2.91
N LEU A 61 14.41 3.47 -3.28
CA LEU A 61 15.12 3.51 -4.57
C LEU A 61 16.61 3.20 -4.35
N PRO A 62 17.40 2.96 -5.40
CA PRO A 62 18.81 2.68 -5.26
C PRO A 62 19.60 3.80 -4.58
N ASP A 63 19.16 5.02 -4.74
CA ASP A 63 19.83 6.21 -4.21
C ASP A 63 19.01 6.98 -3.15
N GLY A 64 17.86 6.45 -2.72
CA GLY A 64 17.00 7.21 -1.82
C GLY A 64 15.83 6.45 -1.22
N VAL A 65 15.18 7.11 -0.27
CA VAL A 65 13.99 6.64 0.44
C VAL A 65 13.09 7.83 0.79
N VAL A 66 11.83 7.55 1.09
CA VAL A 66 10.97 8.53 1.76
C VAL A 66 11.09 8.33 3.27
N LEU A 67 11.28 9.41 4.02
CA LEU A 67 11.14 9.43 5.48
C LEU A 67 9.86 10.18 5.83
N TRP A 68 9.13 9.65 6.80
CA TRP A 68 7.83 10.19 7.22
C TRP A 68 7.77 10.36 8.74
N THR A 69 7.14 11.44 9.16
CA THR A 69 6.59 11.65 10.50
C THR A 69 5.41 12.64 10.44
N ARG A 70 4.72 12.82 11.57
CA ARG A 70 3.67 13.84 11.74
C ARG A 70 3.80 14.46 13.12
N LEU A 71 3.73 15.79 13.20
CA LEU A 71 3.64 16.48 14.48
C LEU A 71 2.19 16.42 14.99
N ALA A 72 1.98 15.75 16.12
CA ALA A 72 0.67 15.54 16.71
C ALA A 72 0.76 15.34 18.24
N PRO A 73 1.08 16.37 19.05
CA PRO A 73 1.17 16.23 20.50
C PRO A 73 -0.12 15.74 21.15
N LYS A 74 -1.27 15.97 20.50
CA LYS A 74 -2.58 15.45 20.88
C LYS A 74 -3.25 14.83 19.66
N PRO A 75 -2.85 13.63 19.26
CA PRO A 75 -3.12 13.07 17.93
C PRO A 75 -4.60 12.89 17.58
N LEU A 76 -5.48 12.77 18.59
CA LEU A 76 -6.92 12.58 18.37
C LEU A 76 -7.72 13.89 18.35
N GLU A 77 -7.09 15.03 18.66
CA GLU A 77 -7.70 16.35 18.52
C GLU A 77 -7.58 16.85 17.07
N ALA A 78 -8.53 17.67 16.63
CA ALA A 78 -8.44 18.36 15.34
C ALA A 78 -7.12 19.14 15.24
N GLY A 79 -6.43 19.02 14.11
CA GLY A 79 -5.09 19.60 13.92
C GLY A 79 -3.97 18.94 14.73
N GLY A 80 -4.25 17.86 15.49
CA GLY A 80 -3.26 17.13 16.27
C GLY A 80 -2.73 17.87 17.50
N GLY A 81 -3.39 18.94 17.95
CA GLY A 81 -2.94 19.82 19.04
C GLY A 81 -1.74 20.70 18.67
N VAL A 82 -1.50 20.91 17.39
CA VAL A 82 -0.45 21.80 16.85
C VAL A 82 -1.07 23.13 16.43
N PRO A 83 -0.45 24.30 16.70
CA PRO A 83 -0.91 25.58 16.16
C PRO A 83 -1.03 25.55 14.62
N PRO A 84 -1.97 26.30 14.02
CA PRO A 84 -2.20 26.28 12.58
C PRO A 84 -1.14 27.10 11.80
N GLU A 85 0.13 26.85 12.11
CA GLU A 85 1.30 27.51 11.52
C GLU A 85 2.24 26.49 10.92
N ALA A 86 3.00 26.87 9.90
CA ALA A 86 4.03 26.03 9.31
C ALA A 86 5.23 25.92 10.28
N ILE A 87 5.66 24.70 10.56
CA ILE A 87 6.74 24.40 11.52
C ILE A 87 7.90 23.74 10.78
N GLU A 88 9.10 24.27 11.02
CA GLU A 88 10.31 23.61 10.51
C GLU A 88 10.68 22.40 11.37
N VAL A 89 10.90 21.27 10.70
CA VAL A 89 11.34 20.00 11.30
C VAL A 89 12.66 19.61 10.68
N SER A 90 13.69 19.45 11.51
CA SER A 90 14.97 18.93 11.08
C SER A 90 14.92 17.40 10.96
N TRP A 91 15.67 16.86 10.02
CA TRP A 91 15.85 15.42 9.86
C TRP A 91 17.33 15.06 9.72
N GLN A 92 17.69 13.86 10.13
CA GLN A 92 19.04 13.30 10.03
C GLN A 92 18.95 11.86 9.54
N ILE A 93 19.91 11.46 8.71
CA ILE A 93 20.14 10.07 8.31
C ILE A 93 21.60 9.72 8.56
N ALA A 94 21.86 8.56 9.17
CA ALA A 94 23.17 8.07 9.57
C ALA A 94 23.45 6.69 8.99
N ASP A 95 24.72 6.29 8.93
CA ASP A 95 25.13 4.94 8.54
C ASP A 95 25.41 4.02 9.75
N ASP A 96 25.01 4.44 10.95
CA ASP A 96 25.08 3.67 12.19
C ASP A 96 23.86 3.95 13.10
N GLU A 97 23.48 2.95 13.89
CA GLU A 97 22.33 2.98 14.80
C GLU A 97 22.43 4.04 15.89
N ALA A 98 23.64 4.28 16.38
CA ALA A 98 23.91 5.29 17.40
C ALA A 98 23.76 6.73 16.88
N MET A 99 23.47 6.92 15.58
CA MET A 99 23.38 8.23 14.94
C MET A 99 24.66 9.07 15.11
N SER A 100 25.81 8.43 15.22
CA SER A 100 27.10 9.10 15.42
C SER A 100 27.74 9.56 14.10
N ARG A 101 27.45 8.86 12.99
CA ARG A 101 27.95 9.16 11.64
C ARG A 101 26.80 9.62 10.75
N ILE A 102 26.45 10.90 10.88
CA ILE A 102 25.42 11.52 10.03
C ILE A 102 25.94 11.62 8.60
N VAL A 103 25.24 10.99 7.66
CA VAL A 103 25.57 11.04 6.22
C VAL A 103 24.83 12.15 5.49
N GLN A 104 23.62 12.47 5.95
CA GLN A 104 22.84 13.61 5.44
C GLN A 104 21.95 14.18 6.54
N ALA A 105 21.67 15.47 6.43
CA ALA A 105 20.71 16.18 7.28
C ALA A 105 20.07 17.32 6.50
N GLY A 106 18.93 17.77 6.95
CA GLY A 106 18.22 18.89 6.34
C GLY A 106 17.01 19.29 7.16
N THR A 107 16.19 20.14 6.56
CA THR A 107 14.93 20.59 7.15
C THR A 107 13.78 20.35 6.18
N ALA A 108 12.57 20.20 6.73
CA ALA A 108 11.32 20.11 6.00
C ALA A 108 10.25 20.90 6.74
N VAL A 109 9.23 21.33 6.04
CA VAL A 109 8.14 22.12 6.62
C VAL A 109 6.95 21.21 6.89
N ALA A 110 6.53 21.11 8.15
CA ALA A 110 5.27 20.53 8.56
C ALA A 110 4.17 21.58 8.36
N ASN A 111 3.32 21.38 7.35
CA ASN A 111 2.30 22.34 6.95
C ASN A 111 0.93 21.95 7.55
N PRO A 112 0.18 22.90 8.16
CA PRO A 112 -1.13 22.62 8.73
C PRO A 112 -2.17 22.12 7.70
N SER A 113 -2.09 22.55 6.43
CA SER A 113 -2.98 22.04 5.38
C SER A 113 -2.80 20.54 5.09
N TRP A 114 -1.66 19.98 5.46
CA TRP A 114 -1.32 18.56 5.38
C TRP A 114 -1.19 17.91 6.78
N ALA A 115 -2.01 18.38 7.74
CA ALA A 115 -2.05 17.87 9.11
C ALA A 115 -0.67 17.85 9.81
N HIS A 116 0.24 18.74 9.46
CA HIS A 116 1.63 18.79 9.94
C HIS A 116 2.42 17.48 9.67
N SER A 117 2.04 16.72 8.64
CA SER A 117 2.84 15.59 8.17
C SER A 117 4.10 16.07 7.44
N VAL A 118 5.14 15.29 7.53
CA VAL A 118 6.46 15.55 6.93
C VAL A 118 6.82 14.38 6.03
N HIS A 119 7.07 14.67 4.76
CA HIS A 119 7.58 13.74 3.77
C HIS A 119 8.92 14.25 3.27
N VAL A 120 9.98 13.52 3.55
CA VAL A 120 11.34 13.85 3.07
C VAL A 120 11.76 12.80 2.04
N GLU A 121 11.89 13.21 0.80
CA GLU A 121 12.49 12.38 -0.24
C GLU A 121 14.01 12.55 -0.19
N VAL A 122 14.67 11.64 0.52
CA VAL A 122 16.13 11.60 0.58
C VAL A 122 16.68 10.99 -0.70
N SER A 123 17.71 11.61 -1.29
CA SER A 123 18.41 11.13 -2.49
C SER A 123 19.93 11.22 -2.30
N GLY A 124 20.70 10.58 -3.19
CA GLY A 124 22.17 10.57 -3.13
C GLY A 124 22.75 9.61 -2.08
N LEU A 125 21.95 8.68 -1.57
CA LEU A 125 22.41 7.59 -0.71
C LEU A 125 23.10 6.48 -1.53
N ARG A 126 23.91 5.66 -0.88
CA ARG A 126 24.52 4.48 -1.51
C ARG A 126 23.47 3.35 -1.66
N PRO A 127 23.48 2.59 -2.76
CA PRO A 127 22.54 1.50 -2.99
C PRO A 127 22.80 0.29 -2.07
N ALA A 128 21.74 -0.49 -1.83
CA ALA A 128 21.74 -1.72 -1.05
C ALA A 128 22.29 -1.56 0.38
N ARG A 129 22.10 -0.40 0.99
CA ARG A 129 22.62 -0.08 2.32
C ARG A 129 21.56 0.19 3.33
N TRP A 130 21.84 -0.23 4.57
CA TRP A 130 21.08 0.15 5.75
C TRP A 130 21.49 1.53 6.21
N TYR A 131 20.48 2.30 6.68
CA TYR A 131 20.62 3.60 7.31
C TYR A 131 19.68 3.70 8.50
N TRP A 132 20.00 4.64 9.41
CA TRP A 132 19.16 5.01 10.54
C TRP A 132 18.77 6.47 10.39
N TYR A 133 17.56 6.80 10.80
CA TYR A 133 17.03 8.16 10.63
C TYR A 133 16.23 8.60 11.83
N ARG A 134 16.15 9.91 12.05
CA ARG A 134 15.32 10.54 13.05
C ARG A 134 14.93 11.95 12.64
N PHE A 135 13.92 12.48 13.33
CA PHE A 135 13.46 13.86 13.18
C PHE A 135 13.70 14.63 14.49
N LYS A 136 13.75 15.98 14.36
CA LYS A 136 13.90 16.89 15.49
C LYS A 136 13.06 18.14 15.27
N VAL A 137 12.35 18.60 16.32
CA VAL A 137 11.64 19.87 16.34
C VAL A 137 11.90 20.55 17.68
N GLY A 138 12.53 21.71 17.68
CA GLY A 138 13.02 22.33 18.92
C GLY A 138 14.01 21.44 19.67
N THR A 139 13.68 21.08 20.91
CA THR A 139 14.47 20.14 21.74
C THR A 139 14.03 18.69 21.58
N GLU A 140 12.84 18.45 21.01
CA GLU A 140 12.25 17.12 20.93
C GLU A 140 12.84 16.30 19.79
N LEU A 141 13.21 15.05 20.08
CA LEU A 141 13.69 14.05 19.11
C LEU A 141 12.64 12.97 18.91
N SER A 142 12.45 12.54 17.66
CA SER A 142 11.69 11.33 17.38
C SER A 142 12.43 10.07 17.82
N PRO A 143 11.78 8.88 17.85
CA PRO A 143 12.48 7.62 17.85
C PRO A 143 13.48 7.54 16.68
N THR A 144 14.49 6.67 16.79
CA THR A 144 15.35 6.31 15.66
C THR A 144 14.73 5.15 14.90
N GLY A 145 14.55 5.30 13.61
CA GLY A 145 14.12 4.24 12.71
C GLY A 145 15.25 3.73 11.84
N ARG A 146 15.09 2.53 11.30
CA ARG A 146 15.98 1.90 10.34
C ARG A 146 15.34 1.87 8.96
N THR A 147 16.12 2.13 7.92
CA THR A 147 15.66 2.08 6.53
C THR A 147 16.75 1.51 5.63
N ARG A 148 16.38 1.14 4.42
CA ARG A 148 17.31 0.56 3.45
C ARG A 148 17.04 1.10 2.05
N THR A 149 18.12 1.41 1.31
CA THR A 149 18.04 1.68 -0.13
C THR A 149 17.94 0.38 -0.93
N ALA A 150 17.26 0.44 -2.07
CA ALA A 150 17.23 -0.67 -3.01
C ALA A 150 18.61 -0.91 -3.66
N PRO A 151 18.90 -2.11 -4.17
CA PRO A 151 20.06 -2.36 -5.02
C PRO A 151 19.96 -1.60 -6.34
N LEU A 152 21.11 -1.39 -7.03
CA LEU A 152 21.13 -0.86 -8.38
C LEU A 152 20.25 -1.70 -9.32
N ALA A 153 19.66 -1.05 -10.32
CA ALA A 153 18.69 -1.68 -11.21
C ALA A 153 19.25 -2.89 -12.00
N ASP A 154 20.55 -2.89 -12.31
CA ASP A 154 21.28 -3.94 -13.02
C ASP A 154 21.88 -5.00 -12.09
N ALA A 155 21.95 -4.74 -10.77
CA ALA A 155 22.46 -5.70 -9.80
C ALA A 155 21.51 -6.89 -9.62
N LEU A 156 22.08 -8.08 -9.41
CA LEU A 156 21.33 -9.28 -9.01
C LEU A 156 21.67 -9.62 -7.56
N PRO A 157 20.87 -9.12 -6.58
CA PRO A 157 21.08 -9.45 -5.19
C PRO A 157 20.93 -10.96 -4.92
N ALA A 158 21.74 -11.46 -3.99
CA ALA A 158 21.65 -12.87 -3.60
C ALA A 158 20.32 -13.21 -2.91
N ARG A 159 19.70 -12.22 -2.24
CA ARG A 159 18.50 -12.43 -1.42
C ARG A 159 17.73 -11.14 -1.19
N LEU A 160 16.40 -11.27 -1.05
CA LEU A 160 15.49 -10.30 -0.48
C LEU A 160 14.61 -10.99 0.57
N ARG A 161 14.47 -10.42 1.75
CA ARG A 161 13.50 -10.83 2.77
C ARG A 161 12.48 -9.72 2.98
N PHE A 162 11.22 -10.06 2.87
CA PHE A 162 10.15 -9.12 3.18
C PHE A 162 8.98 -9.83 3.86
N ALA A 163 8.14 -9.05 4.51
CA ALA A 163 6.82 -9.50 4.95
C ALA A 163 5.74 -8.70 4.27
N PHE A 164 4.56 -9.32 4.07
CA PHE A 164 3.38 -8.57 3.71
C PHE A 164 2.24 -8.79 4.69
N ALA A 165 1.42 -7.76 4.88
CA ALA A 165 0.32 -7.70 5.82
C ALA A 165 -0.82 -6.85 5.26
N SER A 166 -2.02 -7.00 5.82
CA SER A 166 -3.21 -6.23 5.49
C SER A 166 -4.25 -6.30 6.61
N CYS A 167 -5.33 -5.53 6.50
CA CYS A 167 -6.57 -5.76 7.24
C CYS A 167 -6.37 -5.70 8.77
N GLN A 168 -5.97 -4.53 9.26
CA GLN A 168 -5.64 -4.32 10.68
C GLN A 168 -6.77 -3.62 11.45
N HIS A 169 -7.99 -4.17 11.45
CA HIS A 169 -9.14 -3.56 12.13
C HIS A 169 -8.88 -3.37 13.63
N TYR A 170 -8.82 -2.09 14.06
CA TYR A 170 -8.44 -1.72 15.43
C TYR A 170 -9.32 -2.35 16.51
N GLU A 171 -10.64 -2.38 16.30
CA GLU A 171 -11.57 -2.82 17.32
C GLU A 171 -11.61 -4.33 17.52
N THR A 172 -11.31 -5.12 16.48
CA THR A 172 -11.51 -6.58 16.51
C THR A 172 -10.35 -7.35 17.10
N GLY A 173 -9.21 -6.69 17.33
CA GLY A 173 -8.05 -7.36 17.93
C GLY A 173 -6.90 -6.42 18.23
N LEU A 174 -5.92 -6.93 18.98
CA LEU A 174 -4.64 -6.29 19.25
C LEU A 174 -3.67 -6.53 18.07
N PHE A 175 -2.72 -5.64 17.89
CA PHE A 175 -1.73 -5.74 16.82
C PHE A 175 -0.52 -6.62 17.20
N THR A 176 -0.75 -7.71 17.92
CA THR A 176 0.29 -8.64 18.40
C THR A 176 1.15 -9.19 17.26
N ALA A 177 0.57 -9.40 16.07
CA ALA A 177 1.31 -9.85 14.91
C ALA A 177 2.44 -8.87 14.52
N TYR A 178 2.24 -7.55 14.69
CA TYR A 178 3.29 -6.56 14.44
C TYR A 178 4.42 -6.59 15.46
N ASP A 179 4.17 -7.01 16.71
CA ASP A 179 5.25 -7.22 17.68
C ASP A 179 6.20 -8.33 17.25
N HIS A 180 5.67 -9.37 16.62
CA HIS A 180 6.47 -10.44 16.06
C HIS A 180 7.16 -10.02 14.76
N LEU A 181 6.43 -9.34 13.85
CA LEU A 181 6.99 -8.82 12.61
C LEU A 181 8.17 -7.87 12.87
N ALA A 182 8.08 -7.03 13.89
CA ALA A 182 9.14 -6.09 14.26
C ALA A 182 10.44 -6.75 14.74
N ARG A 183 10.42 -8.06 15.03
CA ARG A 183 11.59 -8.85 15.41
C ARG A 183 12.17 -9.69 14.29
N GLU A 184 11.50 -9.71 13.12
CA GLU A 184 12.01 -10.41 11.93
C GLU A 184 13.16 -9.61 11.28
N ASP A 185 14.10 -10.32 10.66
CA ASP A 185 15.16 -9.70 9.85
C ASP A 185 14.63 -9.45 8.42
N LEU A 186 13.99 -8.28 8.23
CA LEU A 186 13.32 -7.91 6.98
C LEU A 186 14.06 -6.76 6.28
N ASP A 187 14.16 -6.84 4.97
CA ASP A 187 14.64 -5.76 4.10
C ASP A 187 13.53 -4.76 3.74
N LEU A 188 12.27 -5.22 3.79
CA LEU A 188 11.09 -4.50 3.29
C LEU A 188 9.82 -5.02 3.97
N VAL A 189 8.81 -4.16 4.13
CA VAL A 189 7.43 -4.55 4.48
C VAL A 189 6.49 -4.07 3.38
N VAL A 190 5.52 -4.90 2.99
CA VAL A 190 4.46 -4.55 2.03
C VAL A 190 3.12 -4.55 2.77
N HIS A 191 2.36 -3.46 2.68
CA HIS A 191 1.00 -3.39 3.23
C HIS A 191 -0.02 -3.28 2.10
N LEU A 192 -0.95 -4.23 2.05
CA LEU A 192 -1.84 -4.43 0.91
C LEU A 192 -3.25 -3.81 1.10
N GLY A 193 -3.40 -2.89 2.05
CA GLY A 193 -4.65 -2.19 2.27
C GLY A 193 -5.37 -2.59 3.57
N ASP A 194 -6.52 -1.95 3.81
CA ASP A 194 -7.24 -2.02 5.08
C ASP A 194 -6.37 -1.59 6.27
N TYR A 195 -5.63 -0.51 6.07
CA TYR A 195 -4.80 0.07 7.13
C TYR A 195 -5.65 0.72 8.23
N ILE A 196 -6.80 1.28 7.88
CA ILE A 196 -7.85 1.74 8.80
C ILE A 196 -9.19 1.14 8.40
N TYR A 197 -10.18 1.27 9.27
CA TYR A 197 -11.58 0.93 9.01
C TYR A 197 -12.46 2.13 9.33
N GLU A 198 -13.41 2.45 8.45
CA GLU A 198 -14.23 3.65 8.50
C GLU A 198 -15.40 3.55 9.48
N GLY A 199 -15.78 2.33 9.85
CA GLY A 199 -16.98 2.04 10.63
C GLY A 199 -17.05 2.75 11.98
N ALA A 200 -18.28 2.90 12.49
CA ALA A 200 -18.56 3.50 13.79
C ALA A 200 -17.98 2.68 14.95
N ALA A 201 -17.73 3.36 16.08
CA ALA A 201 -17.29 2.75 17.32
C ALA A 201 -18.29 1.68 17.81
N ASN A 202 -17.76 0.55 18.30
CA ASN A 202 -18.55 -0.56 18.85
C ASN A 202 -18.03 -0.96 20.25
N ASP A 203 -18.88 -0.78 21.25
CA ASP A 203 -18.53 -1.04 22.66
C ASP A 203 -18.39 -2.53 23.02
N GLN A 204 -18.82 -3.44 22.15
CA GLN A 204 -18.76 -4.89 22.38
C GLN A 204 -17.48 -5.53 21.83
N ARG A 205 -16.52 -4.72 21.31
CA ARG A 205 -15.29 -5.21 20.72
C ARG A 205 -14.10 -5.11 21.67
N VAL A 206 -12.96 -5.67 21.28
CA VAL A 206 -11.71 -5.72 22.07
C VAL A 206 -11.17 -4.33 22.36
N ARG A 207 -11.22 -3.45 21.37
CA ARG A 207 -10.89 -2.02 21.46
C ARG A 207 -12.01 -1.22 20.82
N ARG A 208 -11.97 0.09 20.95
CA ARG A 208 -13.03 0.96 20.45
C ARG A 208 -12.48 2.04 19.53
N HIS A 209 -13.12 2.28 18.40
CA HIS A 209 -12.92 3.47 17.60
C HIS A 209 -13.29 4.73 18.39
N ASN A 210 -12.70 5.86 18.04
CA ASN A 210 -12.87 7.14 18.74
C ASN A 210 -14.03 7.99 18.23
N SER A 211 -14.81 7.49 17.22
CA SER A 211 -15.82 8.30 16.52
C SER A 211 -16.92 7.44 15.90
N PRO A 212 -18.03 8.04 15.45
CA PRO A 212 -18.95 7.43 14.48
C PRO A 212 -18.24 7.02 13.17
N GLU A 213 -19.00 6.55 12.17
CA GLU A 213 -18.48 6.34 10.81
C GLU A 213 -17.83 7.63 10.30
N ILE A 214 -16.63 7.51 9.77
CA ILE A 214 -15.84 8.65 9.31
C ILE A 214 -16.25 9.07 7.89
N LEU A 215 -16.44 10.38 7.69
CA LEU A 215 -16.93 10.94 6.43
C LEU A 215 -16.08 12.11 5.94
N GLN A 216 -15.50 12.89 6.85
CA GLN A 216 -14.80 14.13 6.56
C GLN A 216 -13.29 13.99 6.81
N LEU A 217 -12.50 14.91 6.28
CA LEU A 217 -11.05 14.86 6.37
C LEU A 217 -10.53 14.73 7.81
N ASP A 218 -11.06 15.51 8.75
CA ASP A 218 -10.61 15.45 10.14
C ASP A 218 -11.02 14.15 10.83
N ASP A 219 -12.13 13.52 10.42
CA ASP A 219 -12.52 12.19 10.91
C ASP A 219 -11.49 11.14 10.46
N TYR A 220 -11.12 11.14 9.16
CA TYR A 220 -10.09 10.24 8.62
C TYR A 220 -8.74 10.47 9.30
N ARG A 221 -8.32 11.73 9.50
CA ARG A 221 -7.08 12.09 10.22
C ARG A 221 -7.06 11.54 11.63
N ALA A 222 -8.16 11.69 12.38
CA ALA A 222 -8.28 11.17 13.74
C ALA A 222 -8.28 9.64 13.76
N ARG A 223 -8.88 8.98 12.76
CA ARG A 223 -8.88 7.53 12.63
C ARG A 223 -7.47 6.99 12.33
N TYR A 224 -6.73 7.59 11.39
CA TYR A 224 -5.32 7.25 11.16
C TYR A 224 -4.47 7.48 12.41
N ALA A 225 -4.70 8.57 13.12
CA ALA A 225 -3.98 8.88 14.34
C ALA A 225 -4.23 7.83 15.44
N LEU A 226 -5.47 7.35 15.59
CA LEU A 226 -5.81 6.27 16.51
C LEU A 226 -5.00 5.00 16.21
N TYR A 227 -4.98 4.56 14.94
CA TYR A 227 -4.25 3.37 14.52
C TYR A 227 -2.73 3.53 14.69
N LYS A 228 -2.18 4.65 14.23
CA LYS A 228 -0.74 4.95 14.35
C LYS A 228 -0.27 5.22 15.78
N SER A 229 -1.18 5.42 16.72
CA SER A 229 -0.84 5.49 18.15
C SER A 229 -0.55 4.12 18.77
N ASP A 230 -0.83 3.01 18.05
CA ASP A 230 -0.53 1.66 18.53
C ASP A 230 0.98 1.42 18.53
N PRO A 231 1.59 1.08 19.70
CA PRO A 231 3.05 0.94 19.81
C PRO A 231 3.61 -0.25 18.99
N SER A 232 2.83 -1.31 18.75
CA SER A 232 3.26 -2.45 17.96
C SER A 232 3.38 -2.08 16.49
N LEU A 233 2.41 -1.30 15.97
CA LEU A 233 2.44 -0.76 14.62
C LEU A 233 3.59 0.24 14.44
N GLN A 234 3.85 1.11 15.43
CA GLN A 234 4.99 2.04 15.37
C GLN A 234 6.33 1.30 15.31
N ARG A 235 6.51 0.23 16.10
CA ARG A 235 7.71 -0.60 16.03
C ARG A 235 7.87 -1.25 14.66
N ALA A 236 6.80 -1.79 14.08
CA ALA A 236 6.82 -2.39 12.75
C ALA A 236 7.20 -1.38 11.66
N HIS A 237 6.73 -0.13 11.75
CA HIS A 237 7.13 0.94 10.82
C HIS A 237 8.60 1.35 10.96
N ALA A 238 9.18 1.21 12.15
CA ALA A 238 10.53 1.70 12.43
C ALA A 238 11.65 0.75 11.95
N ILE A 239 11.38 -0.51 11.60
CA ILE A 239 12.42 -1.52 11.34
C ILE A 239 12.94 -1.59 9.90
N ALA A 240 12.13 -1.17 8.92
CA ALA A 240 12.43 -1.32 7.49
C ALA A 240 11.56 -0.34 6.66
N PRO A 241 11.91 -0.07 5.40
CA PRO A 241 11.04 0.70 4.51
C PRO A 241 9.77 -0.09 4.17
N TRP A 242 8.65 0.64 3.98
CA TRP A 242 7.36 0.09 3.60
C TRP A 242 7.00 0.42 2.15
N ILE A 243 6.38 -0.54 1.47
CA ILE A 243 5.60 -0.34 0.25
C ILE A 243 4.14 -0.45 0.66
N VAL A 244 3.35 0.59 0.43
CA VAL A 244 1.96 0.62 0.85
C VAL A 244 1.03 0.80 -0.33
N THR A 245 -0.13 0.16 -0.28
CA THR A 245 -1.29 0.46 -1.11
C THR A 245 -2.54 0.43 -0.23
N TRP A 246 -3.62 1.06 -0.67
CA TRP A 246 -4.91 0.98 0.02
C TRP A 246 -5.72 -0.21 -0.48
N ASP A 247 -6.82 -0.50 0.25
CA ASP A 247 -7.95 -1.26 -0.25
C ASP A 247 -9.23 -0.39 -0.15
N ASP A 248 -10.36 -0.94 0.21
CA ASP A 248 -11.63 -0.22 0.27
C ASP A 248 -11.83 0.55 1.58
N HIS A 249 -11.47 -0.03 2.71
CA HIS A 249 -11.74 0.55 4.03
C HIS A 249 -10.96 1.84 4.35
N GLU A 250 -9.95 2.17 3.56
CA GLU A 250 -9.35 3.50 3.61
C GLU A 250 -10.32 4.59 3.14
N VAL A 251 -11.39 4.22 2.41
CA VAL A 251 -12.48 5.10 1.97
C VAL A 251 -13.82 4.63 2.53
N VAL A 252 -14.34 3.52 2.01
CA VAL A 252 -15.57 2.84 2.47
C VAL A 252 -15.66 1.45 1.85
N ASN A 253 -16.16 0.49 2.65
CA ASN A 253 -16.33 -0.91 2.25
C ASN A 253 -16.78 -1.08 0.80
N ASN A 254 -16.12 -1.94 0.06
CA ASN A 254 -16.42 -2.42 -1.30
C ASN A 254 -16.72 -1.34 -2.34
N TYR A 255 -16.26 -0.08 -2.17
CA TYR A 255 -16.46 0.94 -3.20
C TYR A 255 -15.78 0.54 -4.53
N ALA A 256 -16.39 0.92 -5.64
CA ALA A 256 -15.90 0.67 -6.98
C ALA A 256 -15.78 1.99 -7.77
N GLY A 257 -14.54 2.45 -7.99
CA GLY A 257 -14.33 3.70 -8.70
C GLY A 257 -15.02 4.89 -8.03
N ASP A 258 -16.07 5.41 -8.65
CA ASP A 258 -16.87 6.52 -8.11
C ASP A 258 -18.26 6.09 -7.58
N ILE A 259 -18.42 4.79 -7.35
CA ILE A 259 -19.65 4.16 -6.84
C ILE A 259 -19.39 3.65 -5.42
N PRO A 260 -20.10 4.18 -4.41
CA PRO A 260 -20.02 3.66 -3.04
C PRO A 260 -20.89 2.41 -2.85
N ASP A 261 -20.53 1.55 -1.89
CA ASP A 261 -21.34 0.40 -1.48
C ASP A 261 -22.72 0.82 -0.93
N LYS A 262 -22.77 1.90 -0.16
CA LYS A 262 -24.01 2.43 0.40
C LYS A 262 -24.59 3.56 -0.48
N PRO A 263 -25.94 3.69 -0.56
CA PRO A 263 -26.55 4.77 -1.32
C PRO A 263 -26.01 6.15 -0.94
N SER A 264 -25.42 6.82 -1.90
CA SER A 264 -24.91 8.19 -1.79
C SER A 264 -24.96 8.86 -3.14
N THR A 265 -24.98 10.19 -3.17
CA THR A 265 -24.80 10.89 -4.45
C THR A 265 -23.33 10.83 -4.87
N LYS A 266 -23.07 10.70 -6.15
CA LYS A 266 -21.70 10.69 -6.69
C LYS A 266 -20.86 11.90 -6.23
N PRO A 267 -21.36 13.17 -6.24
CA PRO A 267 -20.59 14.29 -5.71
C PRO A 267 -20.24 14.16 -4.23
N ALA A 268 -21.16 13.73 -3.38
CA ALA A 268 -20.91 13.53 -1.96
C ALA A 268 -19.87 12.43 -1.72
N PHE A 269 -19.94 11.32 -2.46
CA PHE A 269 -18.96 10.25 -2.38
C PHE A 269 -17.57 10.71 -2.84
N LEU A 270 -17.47 11.48 -3.94
CA LEU A 270 -16.17 11.99 -4.41
C LEU A 270 -15.54 12.97 -3.42
N LEU A 271 -16.33 13.76 -2.67
CA LEU A 271 -15.81 14.57 -1.56
C LEU A 271 -15.26 13.72 -0.42
N ARG A 272 -15.97 12.63 -0.04
CA ARG A 272 -15.49 11.66 0.94
C ARG A 272 -14.20 10.99 0.46
N ARG A 273 -14.13 10.54 -0.81
CA ARG A 273 -12.93 9.93 -1.39
C ARG A 273 -11.74 10.88 -1.39
N ALA A 274 -11.96 12.16 -1.71
CA ALA A 274 -10.92 13.18 -1.65
C ALA A 274 -10.36 13.36 -0.23
N ALA A 275 -11.23 13.41 0.78
CA ALA A 275 -10.85 13.49 2.19
C ALA A 275 -10.04 12.25 2.63
N ALA A 276 -10.50 11.07 2.25
CA ALA A 276 -9.85 9.80 2.53
C ALA A 276 -8.46 9.70 1.91
N TYR A 277 -8.30 10.06 0.63
CA TYR A 277 -7.03 10.02 -0.09
C TYR A 277 -6.03 11.03 0.46
N GLN A 278 -6.49 12.23 0.83
CA GLN A 278 -5.63 13.21 1.49
C GLN A 278 -5.13 12.68 2.84
N ALA A 279 -6.01 12.15 3.68
CA ALA A 279 -5.63 11.59 4.96
C ALA A 279 -4.69 10.38 4.82
N TYR A 280 -4.90 9.51 3.80
CA TYR A 280 -3.99 8.42 3.48
C TYR A 280 -2.58 8.93 3.17
N PHE A 281 -2.46 9.89 2.24
CA PHE A 281 -1.17 10.49 1.90
C PHE A 281 -0.49 11.11 3.12
N GLU A 282 -1.23 11.86 3.93
CA GLU A 282 -0.73 12.49 5.15
C GLU A 282 -0.14 11.51 6.17
N HIS A 283 -0.54 10.22 6.14
CA HIS A 283 -0.16 9.23 7.13
C HIS A 283 0.73 8.09 6.59
N MET A 284 1.02 8.07 5.29
CA MET A 284 1.83 7.02 4.67
C MET A 284 3.17 7.56 4.16
N PRO A 285 4.26 6.77 4.20
CA PRO A 285 5.58 7.17 3.73
C PRO A 285 5.68 7.12 2.19
N LEU A 286 4.86 7.93 1.53
CA LEU A 286 4.72 8.00 0.07
C LEU A 286 5.52 9.15 -0.53
N ARG A 287 5.90 9.00 -1.79
CA ARG A 287 6.52 10.07 -2.56
C ARG A 287 5.50 11.15 -2.93
N ARG A 288 5.98 12.37 -3.14
CA ARG A 288 5.15 13.50 -3.57
C ARG A 288 4.45 13.25 -4.90
N SER A 289 4.99 12.37 -5.76
CA SER A 289 4.33 11.95 -7.00
C SER A 289 2.98 11.26 -6.77
N ALA A 290 2.75 10.73 -5.57
CA ALA A 290 1.47 10.16 -5.16
C ALA A 290 0.58 11.17 -4.41
N GLN A 291 0.94 12.45 -4.32
CA GLN A 291 0.10 13.45 -3.66
C GLN A 291 -1.27 13.54 -4.35
N PRO A 292 -2.37 13.48 -3.61
CA PRO A 292 -3.70 13.48 -4.21
C PRO A 292 -4.09 14.85 -4.80
N HIS A 293 -4.92 14.81 -5.82
CA HIS A 293 -5.53 15.97 -6.47
C HIS A 293 -7.06 15.84 -6.39
N GLY A 294 -7.66 16.30 -5.28
CA GLY A 294 -9.06 16.07 -4.99
C GLY A 294 -9.36 14.58 -4.81
N PRO A 295 -10.36 14.01 -5.53
CA PRO A 295 -10.72 12.61 -5.40
C PRO A 295 -9.79 11.64 -6.16
N ASP A 296 -8.72 12.11 -6.79
CA ASP A 296 -7.82 11.30 -7.60
C ASP A 296 -6.42 11.27 -7.01
N MET A 297 -5.80 10.07 -7.01
CA MET A 297 -4.43 9.85 -6.54
C MET A 297 -3.74 8.76 -7.36
N LEU A 298 -2.56 9.04 -7.88
CA LEU A 298 -1.77 8.03 -8.59
C LEU A 298 -1.00 7.17 -7.58
N LEU A 299 -1.56 6.04 -7.19
CA LEU A 299 -0.95 5.15 -6.20
C LEU A 299 -0.24 3.95 -6.83
N TYR A 300 -0.75 3.41 -7.97
CA TYR A 300 -0.09 2.29 -8.63
C TYR A 300 1.27 2.69 -9.18
N ARG A 301 2.27 1.87 -8.92
CA ARG A 301 3.67 2.14 -9.26
C ARG A 301 4.51 0.86 -9.31
N SER A 302 5.71 0.94 -9.89
CA SER A 302 6.70 -0.14 -9.86
C SER A 302 7.89 0.23 -9.00
N LEU A 303 8.36 -0.73 -8.22
CA LEU A 303 9.58 -0.64 -7.43
C LEU A 303 10.49 -1.84 -7.76
N HIS A 304 11.79 -1.59 -7.86
CA HIS A 304 12.76 -2.61 -8.24
C HIS A 304 13.70 -2.94 -7.09
N TYR A 305 13.90 -4.21 -6.84
CA TYR A 305 14.98 -4.71 -5.98
C TYR A 305 16.08 -5.34 -6.85
N GLY A 306 16.77 -4.50 -7.58
CA GLY A 306 17.69 -4.89 -8.64
C GLY A 306 16.96 -5.75 -9.71
N ARG A 307 17.67 -6.75 -10.23
CA ARG A 307 17.11 -7.77 -11.14
C ARG A 307 16.51 -8.97 -10.41
N LEU A 308 16.52 -8.99 -9.06
CA LEU A 308 15.93 -10.08 -8.29
C LEU A 308 14.40 -10.00 -8.28
N ALA A 309 13.83 -8.84 -7.99
CA ALA A 309 12.39 -8.66 -7.92
C ALA A 309 11.93 -7.30 -8.47
N GLN A 310 10.80 -7.31 -9.15
CA GLN A 310 10.06 -6.10 -9.52
C GLN A 310 8.66 -6.18 -8.91
N PHE A 311 8.33 -5.20 -8.08
CA PHE A 311 7.01 -5.05 -7.48
C PHE A 311 6.16 -4.12 -8.35
N HIS A 312 5.04 -4.63 -8.85
CA HIS A 312 3.95 -3.86 -9.44
C HIS A 312 2.90 -3.69 -8.35
N VAL A 313 2.88 -2.52 -7.74
CA VAL A 313 1.89 -2.15 -6.71
C VAL A 313 0.64 -1.68 -7.42
N LEU A 314 -0.48 -2.35 -7.19
CA LEU A 314 -1.73 -2.09 -7.90
C LEU A 314 -2.74 -1.37 -7.00
N ASP A 315 -3.70 -0.74 -7.67
CA ASP A 315 -4.89 -0.14 -7.10
C ASP A 315 -6.11 -0.78 -7.75
N THR A 316 -6.77 -1.69 -7.04
CA THR A 316 -7.93 -2.42 -7.54
C THR A 316 -9.26 -1.80 -7.10
N ARG A 317 -9.25 -0.56 -6.58
CA ARG A 317 -10.46 0.13 -6.09
C ARG A 317 -10.80 1.39 -6.89
N GLN A 318 -9.84 2.30 -7.09
CA GLN A 318 -10.10 3.61 -7.69
C GLN A 318 -10.56 3.56 -9.15
N TYR A 319 -10.13 2.53 -9.90
CA TYR A 319 -10.32 2.47 -11.35
C TYR A 319 -11.27 1.37 -11.81
N ARG A 320 -11.77 0.56 -10.87
CA ARG A 320 -12.60 -0.59 -11.21
C ARG A 320 -14.04 -0.18 -11.55
N THR A 321 -14.68 -0.99 -12.39
CA THR A 321 -16.12 -0.93 -12.60
C THR A 321 -16.86 -1.51 -11.40
N ASP A 322 -18.15 -1.23 -11.28
CA ASP A 322 -19.01 -1.81 -10.24
C ASP A 322 -18.98 -3.34 -10.27
N GLN A 323 -19.22 -3.96 -9.10
CA GLN A 323 -19.28 -5.42 -8.99
C GLN A 323 -20.47 -5.96 -9.82
N PRO A 324 -20.21 -6.88 -10.76
CA PRO A 324 -21.28 -7.46 -11.55
C PRO A 324 -22.23 -8.25 -10.65
N GLN A 325 -23.54 -8.10 -10.85
CA GLN A 325 -24.61 -8.70 -10.04
C GLN A 325 -24.67 -8.21 -8.56
N GLY A 326 -23.99 -7.10 -8.24
CA GLY A 326 -23.79 -6.65 -6.86
C GLY A 326 -22.76 -7.49 -6.10
N ASP A 327 -22.51 -7.12 -4.87
CA ASP A 327 -21.52 -7.75 -4.02
C ASP A 327 -21.88 -9.18 -3.54
N GLY A 328 -20.92 -9.85 -2.92
CA GLY A 328 -21.05 -11.17 -2.31
C GLY A 328 -20.77 -12.33 -3.25
N VAL A 329 -21.11 -13.55 -2.79
CA VAL A 329 -20.92 -14.77 -3.58
C VAL A 329 -22.12 -14.99 -4.49
N LYS A 330 -21.88 -15.11 -5.81
CA LYS A 330 -22.90 -15.25 -6.85
C LYS A 330 -22.57 -16.44 -7.77
N PRO A 331 -23.59 -17.06 -8.38
CA PRO A 331 -23.36 -18.08 -9.40
C PRO A 331 -22.68 -17.50 -10.65
N PRO A 332 -21.99 -18.32 -11.45
CA PRO A 332 -21.44 -17.90 -12.73
C PRO A 332 -22.50 -17.25 -13.62
N HIS A 333 -22.15 -16.16 -14.26
CA HIS A 333 -23.06 -15.43 -15.15
C HIS A 333 -22.29 -14.84 -16.34
N PRO A 334 -22.88 -14.75 -17.54
CA PRO A 334 -22.21 -14.20 -18.72
C PRO A 334 -21.65 -12.79 -18.54
N VAL A 335 -22.22 -11.96 -17.65
CA VAL A 335 -21.75 -10.60 -17.36
C VAL A 335 -20.31 -10.57 -16.81
N LEU A 336 -19.82 -11.65 -16.19
CA LEU A 336 -18.44 -11.76 -15.72
C LEU A 336 -17.43 -11.72 -16.88
N MET A 337 -17.88 -12.03 -18.09
CA MET A 337 -17.11 -11.98 -19.33
C MET A 337 -17.31 -10.70 -20.12
N ASP A 338 -17.91 -9.67 -19.53
CA ASP A 338 -18.04 -8.36 -20.16
C ASP A 338 -16.65 -7.73 -20.38
N PRO A 339 -16.28 -7.40 -21.65
CA PRO A 339 -15.01 -6.73 -21.94
C PRO A 339 -14.85 -5.34 -21.29
N GLN A 340 -15.95 -4.72 -20.87
CA GLN A 340 -15.94 -3.45 -20.16
C GLN A 340 -15.72 -3.61 -18.65
N GLY A 341 -15.94 -4.81 -18.11
CA GLY A 341 -15.66 -5.13 -16.71
C GLY A 341 -14.16 -5.13 -16.43
N THR A 342 -13.71 -4.29 -15.50
CA THR A 342 -12.30 -4.14 -15.18
C THR A 342 -12.07 -3.92 -13.68
N ALA A 343 -11.04 -4.57 -13.14
CA ALA A 343 -10.53 -4.33 -11.79
C ALA A 343 -9.46 -3.23 -11.76
N LEU A 344 -8.77 -2.99 -12.89
CA LEU A 344 -7.61 -2.09 -12.96
C LEU A 344 -7.87 -0.78 -13.71
N GLY A 345 -8.90 -0.75 -14.55
CA GLY A 345 -9.07 0.29 -15.57
C GLY A 345 -8.01 0.19 -16.68
N ASP A 346 -8.31 0.79 -17.83
CA ASP A 346 -7.48 0.63 -19.03
C ASP A 346 -6.04 1.09 -18.86
N ARG A 347 -5.83 2.27 -18.24
CA ARG A 347 -4.49 2.86 -18.11
C ARG A 347 -3.57 2.02 -17.22
N GLN A 348 -4.06 1.58 -16.06
CA GLN A 348 -3.27 0.77 -15.14
C GLN A 348 -3.01 -0.61 -15.73
N ARG A 349 -4.02 -1.23 -16.37
CA ARG A 349 -3.85 -2.50 -17.06
C ARG A 349 -2.75 -2.44 -18.13
N ASP A 350 -2.78 -1.44 -19.02
CA ASP A 350 -1.82 -1.32 -20.11
C ASP A 350 -0.42 -1.01 -19.59
N TRP A 351 -0.31 -0.22 -18.53
CA TRP A 351 0.93 0.00 -17.78
C TRP A 351 1.47 -1.30 -17.17
N LEU A 352 0.62 -2.10 -16.52
CA LEU A 352 1.01 -3.38 -15.92
C LEU A 352 1.51 -4.36 -16.99
N PHE A 353 0.76 -4.54 -18.08
CA PHE A 353 1.13 -5.46 -19.16
C PHE A 353 2.45 -5.06 -19.82
N THR A 354 2.66 -3.76 -20.03
CA THR A 354 3.94 -3.23 -20.55
C THR A 354 5.07 -3.47 -19.55
N GLY A 355 4.84 -3.19 -18.27
CA GLY A 355 5.82 -3.39 -17.20
C GLY A 355 6.26 -4.85 -17.06
N LEU A 356 5.31 -5.77 -17.03
CA LEU A 356 5.57 -7.22 -16.98
C LEU A 356 6.36 -7.71 -18.20
N THR A 357 5.96 -7.29 -19.39
CA THR A 357 6.65 -7.69 -20.64
C THR A 357 8.10 -7.21 -20.69
N ARG A 358 8.38 -6.02 -20.16
CA ARG A 358 9.72 -5.42 -20.18
C ARG A 358 10.58 -5.74 -18.96
N SER A 359 10.02 -6.41 -17.97
CA SER A 359 10.70 -6.67 -16.72
C SER A 359 11.95 -7.55 -16.91
N PRO A 360 13.13 -7.10 -16.46
CA PRO A 360 14.33 -7.93 -16.42
C PRO A 360 14.40 -8.80 -15.17
N ALA A 361 13.46 -8.64 -14.23
CA ALA A 361 13.51 -9.27 -12.94
C ALA A 361 13.31 -10.79 -13.00
N THR A 362 13.92 -11.49 -12.05
CA THR A 362 13.69 -12.93 -11.84
C THR A 362 12.27 -13.19 -11.35
N TRP A 363 11.78 -12.38 -10.42
CA TRP A 363 10.44 -12.49 -9.83
C TRP A 363 9.62 -11.24 -10.14
N ASN A 364 8.44 -11.42 -10.74
CA ASN A 364 7.49 -10.35 -11.04
C ASN A 364 6.35 -10.42 -10.03
N VAL A 365 6.30 -9.44 -9.14
CA VAL A 365 5.41 -9.43 -7.97
C VAL A 365 4.27 -8.46 -8.24
N LEU A 366 3.03 -8.93 -8.22
CA LEU A 366 1.83 -8.10 -8.21
C LEU A 366 1.40 -7.94 -6.76
N ALA A 367 1.67 -6.78 -6.17
CA ALA A 367 1.25 -6.44 -4.81
C ALA A 367 -0.11 -5.74 -4.90
N GLN A 368 -1.18 -6.45 -4.51
CA GLN A 368 -2.54 -6.00 -4.75
C GLN A 368 -3.50 -6.50 -3.66
N GLN A 369 -4.77 -6.15 -3.72
CA GLN A 369 -5.72 -6.27 -2.63
C GLN A 369 -6.48 -7.59 -2.68
N ILE A 370 -7.22 -7.84 -3.76
CA ILE A 370 -8.29 -8.82 -3.88
C ILE A 370 -7.82 -10.17 -4.46
N MET A 371 -8.45 -11.29 -4.05
CA MET A 371 -8.02 -12.64 -4.46
C MET A 371 -8.11 -12.83 -5.97
N PHE A 372 -7.01 -13.31 -6.57
CA PHE A 372 -6.87 -13.50 -8.00
C PHE A 372 -7.37 -14.88 -8.48
N ALA A 373 -7.10 -15.95 -7.72
CA ALA A 373 -7.56 -17.28 -8.06
C ALA A 373 -9.08 -17.37 -8.06
N ARG A 374 -9.65 -18.09 -9.04
CA ARG A 374 -11.11 -18.29 -9.15
C ARG A 374 -11.56 -19.44 -8.24
N VAL A 375 -11.64 -19.15 -6.95
CA VAL A 375 -12.06 -20.13 -5.94
C VAL A 375 -13.57 -20.25 -5.90
N ASP A 376 -14.10 -21.47 -6.05
CA ASP A 376 -15.49 -21.78 -5.74
C ASP A 376 -15.69 -21.69 -4.21
N ARG A 377 -16.57 -20.79 -3.79
CA ARG A 377 -16.91 -20.51 -2.40
C ARG A 377 -18.18 -21.23 -1.93
N THR A 378 -18.88 -21.89 -2.87
CA THR A 378 -20.10 -22.66 -2.62
C THR A 378 -19.74 -24.13 -2.43
N ARG A 379 -20.50 -24.85 -1.65
CA ARG A 379 -20.29 -26.27 -1.42
C ARG A 379 -21.19 -27.13 -2.28
N GLY A 380 -20.70 -28.32 -2.65
CA GLY A 380 -21.44 -29.32 -3.41
C GLY A 380 -21.60 -28.92 -4.87
N PRO A 381 -22.70 -29.31 -5.52
CA PRO A 381 -22.82 -29.16 -6.97
C PRO A 381 -23.07 -27.72 -7.47
N ALA A 382 -23.38 -26.80 -6.56
CA ALA A 382 -23.53 -25.39 -6.90
C ALA A 382 -22.14 -24.74 -6.99
N ILE A 383 -22.00 -23.74 -7.88
CA ILE A 383 -20.76 -22.98 -8.04
C ILE A 383 -21.05 -21.53 -7.69
N GLY A 384 -20.18 -20.93 -6.89
CA GLY A 384 -20.30 -19.52 -6.51
C GLY A 384 -18.96 -18.81 -6.36
N TYR A 385 -18.85 -17.63 -6.97
CA TYR A 385 -17.67 -16.79 -6.93
C TYR A 385 -17.94 -15.47 -6.20
N SER A 386 -16.96 -14.95 -5.50
CA SER A 386 -17.05 -13.61 -4.89
C SER A 386 -16.94 -12.54 -5.99
N MET A 387 -17.93 -11.66 -6.04
CA MET A 387 -18.00 -10.60 -7.06
C MET A 387 -17.06 -9.43 -6.76
N ASP A 388 -16.69 -9.24 -5.51
CA ASP A 388 -15.72 -8.22 -5.12
C ASP A 388 -14.28 -8.61 -5.46
N GLN A 389 -14.00 -9.89 -5.68
CA GLN A 389 -12.71 -10.45 -6.04
C GLN A 389 -12.52 -10.52 -7.57
N TRP A 390 -11.31 -10.86 -8.04
CA TRP A 390 -11.02 -10.99 -9.48
C TRP A 390 -12.00 -11.87 -10.29
N PRO A 391 -12.61 -12.93 -9.73
CA PRO A 391 -13.65 -13.67 -10.46
C PRO A 391 -14.85 -12.82 -10.88
N GLY A 392 -15.14 -11.72 -10.21
CA GLY A 392 -16.12 -10.73 -10.64
C GLY A 392 -15.73 -10.02 -11.95
N TYR A 393 -14.44 -9.97 -12.26
CA TYR A 393 -13.85 -9.34 -13.45
C TYR A 393 -13.16 -10.39 -14.32
N GLU A 394 -13.86 -11.49 -14.60
CA GLU A 394 -13.30 -12.71 -15.20
C GLU A 394 -12.66 -12.48 -16.57
N PHE A 395 -13.24 -11.58 -17.40
CA PHE A 395 -12.65 -11.24 -18.69
C PHE A 395 -11.25 -10.66 -18.56
N GLU A 396 -11.05 -9.70 -17.68
CA GLU A 396 -9.74 -9.08 -17.45
C GLU A 396 -8.77 -10.05 -16.75
N ARG A 397 -9.26 -10.83 -15.78
CA ARG A 397 -8.48 -11.87 -15.11
C ARG A 397 -7.92 -12.89 -16.11
N ARG A 398 -8.73 -13.38 -17.04
CA ARG A 398 -8.28 -14.29 -18.10
C ARG A 398 -7.28 -13.63 -19.05
N ARG A 399 -7.44 -12.35 -19.33
CA ARG A 399 -6.45 -11.59 -20.14
C ARG A 399 -5.09 -11.55 -19.46
N LEU A 400 -5.06 -11.35 -18.14
CA LEU A 400 -3.81 -11.31 -17.39
C LEU A 400 -3.13 -12.69 -17.32
N LEU A 401 -3.90 -13.77 -17.10
CA LEU A 401 -3.38 -15.15 -17.14
C LEU A 401 -2.79 -15.49 -18.52
N ARG A 402 -3.51 -15.16 -19.60
CA ARG A 402 -2.99 -15.34 -20.98
C ARG A 402 -1.73 -14.52 -21.19
N HIS A 403 -1.66 -13.29 -20.68
CA HIS A 403 -0.47 -12.47 -20.77
C HIS A 403 0.73 -13.12 -20.07
N PHE A 404 0.54 -13.74 -18.90
CA PHE A 404 1.60 -14.51 -18.24
C PHE A 404 2.10 -15.67 -19.12
N ALA A 405 1.18 -16.42 -19.71
CA ALA A 405 1.50 -17.57 -20.56
C ALA A 405 2.15 -17.16 -21.89
N ASP A 406 1.48 -16.28 -22.68
CA ASP A 406 1.88 -15.92 -24.04
C ASP A 406 3.19 -15.14 -24.08
N LYS A 407 3.40 -14.25 -23.12
CA LYS A 407 4.62 -13.44 -23.00
C LYS A 407 5.70 -14.15 -22.18
N LYS A 408 5.41 -15.35 -21.65
CA LYS A 408 6.33 -16.12 -20.81
C LYS A 408 6.91 -15.27 -19.68
N ILE A 409 6.01 -14.56 -18.99
CA ILE A 409 6.41 -13.69 -17.86
C ILE A 409 7.16 -14.53 -16.84
N LYS A 410 8.33 -14.06 -16.43
CA LYS A 410 9.20 -14.81 -15.48
C LYS A 410 8.58 -14.78 -14.10
N ASN A 411 8.29 -15.96 -13.54
CA ASN A 411 7.87 -16.20 -12.16
C ASN A 411 6.87 -15.15 -11.65
N PRO A 412 5.67 -15.03 -12.23
CA PRO A 412 4.66 -14.12 -11.70
C PRO A 412 4.14 -14.63 -10.36
N VAL A 413 4.18 -13.75 -9.36
CA VAL A 413 3.67 -13.99 -8.01
C VAL A 413 2.70 -12.90 -7.64
N VAL A 414 1.48 -13.29 -7.24
CA VAL A 414 0.46 -12.36 -6.74
C VAL A 414 0.46 -12.39 -5.22
N LEU A 415 0.57 -11.23 -4.59
CA LEU A 415 0.37 -11.02 -3.17
C LEU A 415 -1.00 -10.39 -2.96
N THR A 416 -1.79 -10.96 -2.06
CA THR A 416 -3.19 -10.62 -1.84
C THR A 416 -3.50 -10.41 -0.36
N GLY A 417 -4.44 -9.50 -0.05
CA GLY A 417 -4.99 -9.23 1.28
C GLY A 417 -6.50 -9.49 1.37
N ASP A 418 -7.26 -8.52 1.86
CA ASP A 418 -8.72 -8.36 1.84
C ASP A 418 -9.54 -9.45 2.56
N ILE A 419 -9.38 -10.72 2.22
CA ILE A 419 -10.32 -11.79 2.61
C ILE A 419 -10.10 -12.40 4.00
N HIS A 420 -9.26 -11.81 4.84
CA HIS A 420 -9.02 -12.17 6.25
C HIS A 420 -8.67 -13.65 6.49
N SER A 421 -8.03 -14.29 5.53
CA SER A 421 -7.59 -15.69 5.61
C SER A 421 -6.35 -15.96 4.77
N ASN A 422 -5.59 -16.98 5.14
CA ASN A 422 -4.38 -17.39 4.43
C ASN A 422 -4.70 -18.39 3.33
N TRP A 423 -4.15 -18.16 2.13
CA TRP A 423 -4.26 -19.10 1.02
C TRP A 423 -2.95 -19.21 0.24
N ALA A 424 -2.66 -20.40 -0.26
CA ALA A 424 -1.59 -20.63 -1.24
C ALA A 424 -2.20 -21.27 -2.49
N ASN A 425 -2.19 -20.55 -3.61
CA ASN A 425 -2.89 -20.93 -4.83
C ASN A 425 -1.89 -21.06 -6.00
N GLU A 426 -2.03 -22.12 -6.78
CA GLU A 426 -1.44 -22.19 -8.10
C GLU A 426 -2.36 -21.44 -9.10
N LEU A 427 -1.79 -20.53 -9.85
CA LEU A 427 -2.53 -19.80 -10.89
C LEU A 427 -2.43 -20.59 -12.19
N ILE A 428 -3.45 -21.41 -12.47
CA ILE A 428 -3.52 -22.24 -13.66
C ILE A 428 -3.96 -21.39 -14.88
N ALA A 429 -3.52 -21.80 -16.06
CA ALA A 429 -3.74 -21.03 -17.30
C ALA A 429 -5.24 -20.91 -17.66
N ASP A 430 -6.02 -21.96 -17.40
CA ASP A 430 -7.46 -22.01 -17.62
C ASP A 430 -8.17 -22.66 -16.43
N PHE A 431 -8.94 -21.87 -15.69
CA PHE A 431 -9.71 -22.34 -14.55
C PHE A 431 -11.00 -23.11 -14.95
N ASP A 432 -11.35 -23.20 -16.23
CA ASP A 432 -12.37 -24.10 -16.74
C ASP A 432 -11.79 -25.51 -17.02
N GLN A 433 -10.44 -25.63 -17.00
CA GLN A 433 -9.69 -26.87 -17.15
C GLN A 433 -8.70 -26.98 -15.98
N LEU A 434 -9.16 -27.58 -14.88
CA LEU A 434 -8.41 -27.62 -13.59
C LEU A 434 -7.07 -28.35 -13.66
N ASP A 435 -6.82 -29.12 -14.71
CA ASP A 435 -5.55 -29.80 -15.03
C ASP A 435 -4.63 -28.97 -15.94
N SER A 436 -5.03 -27.74 -16.32
CA SER A 436 -4.19 -26.86 -17.11
C SER A 436 -2.93 -26.46 -16.32
N GLN A 437 -1.84 -26.17 -17.06
CA GLN A 437 -0.56 -25.84 -16.45
C GLN A 437 -0.62 -24.59 -15.57
N SER A 438 0.13 -24.56 -14.48
CA SER A 438 0.32 -23.36 -13.68
C SER A 438 1.19 -22.34 -14.44
N VAL A 439 0.76 -21.07 -14.43
CA VAL A 439 1.46 -19.94 -15.06
C VAL A 439 1.92 -18.91 -14.04
N GLY A 440 1.61 -19.09 -12.76
CA GLY A 440 1.99 -18.21 -11.66
C GLY A 440 1.58 -18.79 -10.33
N THR A 441 1.85 -18.05 -9.26
CA THR A 441 1.42 -18.41 -7.90
C THR A 441 0.79 -17.22 -7.20
N GLU A 442 -0.12 -17.49 -6.28
CA GLU A 442 -0.72 -16.47 -5.42
C GLU A 442 -0.55 -16.84 -3.96
N PHE A 443 -0.11 -15.88 -3.16
CA PHE A 443 -0.06 -15.97 -1.71
C PHE A 443 -1.00 -14.92 -1.12
N VAL A 444 -2.08 -15.39 -0.51
CA VAL A 444 -3.04 -14.54 0.19
C VAL A 444 -2.66 -14.51 1.66
N GLY A 445 -2.40 -13.32 2.17
CA GLY A 445 -2.17 -13.09 3.59
C GLY A 445 -3.48 -12.90 4.32
N THR A 446 -3.52 -13.42 5.53
CA THR A 446 -4.62 -13.15 6.46
C THR A 446 -4.56 -11.71 6.99
N SER A 447 -5.55 -11.32 7.76
CA SER A 447 -5.56 -10.04 8.47
C SER A 447 -4.62 -10.03 9.69
N ILE A 448 -4.12 -8.83 10.03
CA ILE A 448 -3.43 -8.58 11.32
C ILE A 448 -4.38 -8.79 12.49
N SER A 449 -5.63 -8.31 12.38
CA SER A 449 -6.62 -8.35 13.48
C SER A 449 -8.07 -8.40 13.03
N SER A 450 -8.37 -8.09 11.77
CA SER A 450 -9.75 -8.04 11.27
C SER A 450 -10.45 -9.38 11.41
N GLY A 451 -11.68 -9.35 11.94
CA GLY A 451 -12.48 -10.55 12.20
C GLY A 451 -12.22 -11.22 13.56
N GLY A 452 -11.38 -10.64 14.43
CA GLY A 452 -11.05 -11.21 15.74
C GLY A 452 -10.21 -12.49 15.64
N ASP A 453 -10.35 -13.42 16.58
CA ASP A 453 -9.62 -14.69 16.56
C ASP A 453 -10.06 -15.56 15.38
N GLY A 454 -9.09 -16.21 14.74
CA GLY A 454 -9.34 -17.16 13.67
C GLY A 454 -9.24 -18.62 14.13
N THR A 455 -9.22 -19.54 13.18
CA THR A 455 -9.06 -20.97 13.43
C THR A 455 -7.96 -21.57 12.56
N GLU A 456 -7.24 -22.54 13.12
CA GLU A 456 -6.20 -23.27 12.39
C GLU A 456 -6.79 -24.04 11.21
N THR A 457 -7.87 -24.79 11.46
CA THR A 457 -8.55 -25.60 10.45
C THR A 457 -10.05 -25.30 10.47
N PRO A 458 -10.55 -24.48 9.53
CA PRO A 458 -11.97 -24.26 9.37
C PRO A 458 -12.71 -25.60 9.10
N LYS A 459 -13.90 -25.77 9.66
CA LYS A 459 -14.70 -27.02 9.56
C LYS A 459 -14.95 -27.50 8.13
N THR A 460 -14.93 -26.59 7.17
CA THR A 460 -15.25 -26.84 5.76
C THR A 460 -14.00 -26.94 4.87
N ASN A 461 -12.82 -26.98 5.50
CA ASN A 461 -11.57 -26.83 4.75
C ASN A 461 -11.31 -28.01 3.80
N SER A 462 -11.64 -29.25 4.21
CA SER A 462 -11.45 -30.44 3.37
C SER A 462 -12.30 -30.42 2.10
N GLU A 463 -13.55 -29.98 2.20
CA GLU A 463 -14.47 -29.84 1.06
C GLU A 463 -13.98 -28.73 0.11
N LEU A 464 -13.65 -27.56 0.65
CA LEU A 464 -13.11 -26.45 -0.10
C LEU A 464 -11.87 -26.83 -0.93
N LEU A 465 -10.91 -27.53 -0.31
CA LEU A 465 -9.68 -27.96 -0.99
C LEU A 465 -9.94 -29.04 -2.04
N ALA A 466 -10.91 -29.93 -1.81
CA ALA A 466 -11.29 -30.96 -2.78
C ALA A 466 -11.96 -30.36 -4.02
N GLU A 467 -12.79 -29.32 -3.84
CA GLU A 467 -13.47 -28.62 -4.93
C GLU A 467 -12.55 -27.65 -5.69
N ASN A 468 -11.44 -27.21 -5.06
CA ASN A 468 -10.47 -26.27 -5.63
C ASN A 468 -9.05 -26.84 -5.59
N PRO A 469 -8.67 -27.80 -6.45
CA PRO A 469 -7.40 -28.54 -6.36
C PRO A 469 -6.13 -27.67 -6.57
N PHE A 470 -6.27 -26.49 -7.15
CA PHE A 470 -5.20 -25.48 -7.27
C PHE A 470 -4.92 -24.74 -5.96
N VAL A 471 -5.82 -24.82 -4.96
CA VAL A 471 -5.60 -24.32 -3.60
C VAL A 471 -4.82 -25.34 -2.81
N LYS A 472 -3.60 -25.00 -2.37
CA LYS A 472 -2.71 -25.92 -1.63
C LYS A 472 -2.74 -25.69 -0.13
N PHE A 473 -3.30 -24.58 0.32
CA PHE A 473 -3.41 -24.22 1.74
C PHE A 473 -4.53 -23.21 1.97
N HIS A 474 -5.26 -23.41 3.06
CA HIS A 474 -6.22 -22.45 3.61
C HIS A 474 -6.25 -22.52 5.13
N ASN A 475 -6.24 -21.35 5.77
CA ASN A 475 -6.26 -21.18 7.23
C ASN A 475 -6.84 -19.79 7.56
N THR A 476 -7.48 -19.64 8.73
CA THR A 476 -8.12 -18.36 9.10
C THR A 476 -7.55 -17.73 10.38
N GLU A 477 -6.42 -18.21 10.92
CA GLU A 477 -5.71 -17.51 12.01
C GLU A 477 -5.17 -16.16 11.51
N ARG A 478 -4.98 -15.23 12.44
CA ARG A 478 -4.43 -13.89 12.17
C ARG A 478 -2.91 -13.92 12.05
N GLY A 479 -2.32 -12.92 11.43
CA GLY A 479 -0.87 -12.87 11.29
C GLY A 479 -0.38 -12.05 10.10
N TYR A 480 0.74 -12.48 9.53
CA TYR A 480 1.37 -11.92 8.33
C TYR A 480 2.06 -13.02 7.54
N VAL A 481 2.49 -12.70 6.33
CA VAL A 481 3.25 -13.64 5.49
C VAL A 481 4.68 -13.14 5.33
N ARG A 482 5.66 -14.01 5.63
CA ARG A 482 7.08 -13.74 5.40
C ARG A 482 7.55 -14.41 4.12
N CYS A 483 8.29 -13.66 3.29
CA CYS A 483 8.85 -14.15 2.04
C CYS A 483 10.38 -13.99 2.03
N GLU A 484 11.08 -15.01 1.51
CA GLU A 484 12.49 -14.94 1.18
C GLU A 484 12.71 -15.36 -0.27
N LEU A 485 13.33 -14.46 -1.04
CA LEU A 485 13.61 -14.65 -2.45
C LEU A 485 15.11 -14.79 -2.68
N THR A 486 15.46 -15.72 -3.55
CA THR A 486 16.77 -15.84 -4.20
C THR A 486 16.59 -15.89 -5.72
N PRO A 487 17.65 -15.87 -6.55
CA PRO A 487 17.50 -16.12 -7.97
C PRO A 487 16.94 -17.51 -8.32
N GLN A 488 17.07 -18.50 -7.42
CA GLN A 488 16.68 -19.89 -7.66
C GLN A 488 15.31 -20.25 -7.12
N HIS A 489 14.90 -19.65 -6.00
CA HIS A 489 13.64 -20.00 -5.35
C HIS A 489 13.03 -18.83 -4.59
N TRP A 490 11.73 -18.92 -4.40
CA TRP A 490 10.90 -18.10 -3.52
C TRP A 490 10.37 -18.97 -2.40
N ARG A 491 10.62 -18.62 -1.14
CA ARG A 491 10.04 -19.24 0.05
C ARG A 491 8.99 -18.33 0.66
N THR A 492 7.84 -18.89 1.02
CA THR A 492 6.75 -18.22 1.74
C THR A 492 6.47 -18.95 3.04
N ASP A 493 6.43 -18.24 4.17
CA ASP A 493 6.07 -18.76 5.48
C ASP A 493 4.83 -18.01 5.99
N TYR A 494 3.74 -18.73 6.28
CA TYR A 494 2.54 -18.18 6.91
C TYR A 494 2.76 -18.09 8.42
N ARG A 495 2.97 -16.85 8.89
CA ARG A 495 3.29 -16.52 10.28
C ARG A 495 2.01 -16.14 10.99
N THR A 496 1.48 -16.99 11.88
CA THR A 496 0.18 -16.81 12.50
C THR A 496 0.26 -16.69 14.01
N VAL A 497 -0.76 -16.04 14.58
CA VAL A 497 -1.01 -15.97 16.02
C VAL A 497 -2.37 -16.60 16.30
N PRO A 498 -2.51 -17.47 17.35
CA PRO A 498 -3.74 -18.19 17.61
C PRO A 498 -4.88 -17.30 18.12
N PHE A 499 -4.57 -16.10 18.61
CA PHE A 499 -5.55 -15.13 19.08
C PHE A 499 -5.01 -13.70 18.98
N VAL A 500 -5.94 -12.75 18.84
CA VAL A 500 -5.67 -11.30 18.82
C VAL A 500 -6.55 -10.55 19.82
N THR A 501 -7.53 -11.23 20.44
CA THR A 501 -8.48 -10.62 21.39
C THR A 501 -7.89 -10.36 22.78
N LYS A 502 -6.71 -10.89 23.05
CA LYS A 502 -5.94 -10.69 24.29
C LYS A 502 -4.44 -10.62 24.00
N PRO A 503 -3.63 -10.04 24.90
CA PRO A 503 -2.18 -9.94 24.69
C PRO A 503 -1.47 -11.28 24.84
N GLY A 504 -0.21 -11.36 24.33
CA GLY A 504 0.71 -12.47 24.58
C GLY A 504 0.54 -13.69 23.67
N ALA A 505 -0.13 -13.57 22.53
CA ALA A 505 -0.22 -14.67 21.56
C ALA A 505 1.17 -15.05 21.02
N PRO A 506 1.53 -16.36 21.03
CA PRO A 506 2.78 -16.84 20.42
C PRO A 506 2.71 -16.78 18.89
N LEU A 507 3.88 -16.70 18.26
CA LEU A 507 4.00 -16.79 16.81
C LEU A 507 4.20 -18.23 16.37
N ASN A 508 3.41 -18.67 15.39
CA ASN A 508 3.51 -19.97 14.75
C ASN A 508 3.86 -19.83 13.26
N THR A 509 4.48 -20.87 12.68
CA THR A 509 4.54 -21.05 11.22
C THR A 509 3.58 -22.17 10.85
N ARG A 510 2.44 -21.83 10.25
CA ARG A 510 1.39 -22.81 9.93
C ARG A 510 1.67 -23.61 8.67
N ALA A 511 2.27 -22.96 7.70
CA ALA A 511 2.70 -23.60 6.47
C ALA A 511 3.88 -22.85 5.88
N SER A 512 4.71 -23.59 5.17
CA SER A 512 5.78 -23.05 4.36
C SER A 512 5.70 -23.62 2.95
N PHE A 513 5.94 -22.78 1.96
CA PHE A 513 5.96 -23.17 0.56
C PHE A 513 7.22 -22.65 -0.13
N VAL A 514 7.68 -23.44 -1.11
CA VAL A 514 8.78 -23.05 -2.00
C VAL A 514 8.31 -23.13 -3.44
N VAL A 515 8.65 -22.10 -4.21
CA VAL A 515 8.50 -22.04 -5.67
C VAL A 515 9.89 -21.99 -6.28
N GLU A 516 10.21 -22.91 -7.17
CA GLU A 516 11.46 -22.92 -7.94
C GLU A 516 11.34 -21.94 -9.12
N SER A 517 12.40 -21.19 -9.37
CA SER A 517 12.45 -20.28 -10.53
C SER A 517 12.22 -21.04 -11.84
N GLY A 518 11.29 -20.56 -12.65
CA GLY A 518 10.86 -21.20 -13.90
C GLY A 518 9.82 -22.31 -13.73
N ARG A 519 9.40 -22.63 -12.49
CA ARG A 519 8.40 -23.67 -12.21
C ARG A 519 7.37 -23.15 -11.19
N PRO A 520 6.27 -22.54 -11.63
CA PRO A 520 5.27 -21.95 -10.74
C PRO A 520 4.38 -22.99 -10.06
N ILE A 521 5.02 -23.95 -9.39
CA ILE A 521 4.39 -25.03 -8.62
C ILE A 521 4.72 -24.85 -7.15
N LEU A 522 3.72 -24.95 -6.30
CA LEU A 522 3.85 -24.83 -4.86
C LEU A 522 4.32 -26.15 -4.23
N LYS A 523 5.51 -26.15 -3.66
CA LYS A 523 6.01 -27.26 -2.85
C LYS A 523 5.90 -26.92 -1.37
N ARG A 524 5.09 -27.64 -0.64
CA ARG A 524 5.03 -27.51 0.83
C ARG A 524 6.30 -28.10 1.46
N VAL A 525 6.90 -27.39 2.43
CA VAL A 525 8.17 -27.76 3.09
C VAL A 525 8.06 -27.67 4.59
#